data_cbcd88503ba33146b4ae7f596fee065a
#
_entry.id   cbcd88503ba33146b4ae7f596fee065a
#
_cell.length_a   1.000
_cell.length_b   1.000
_cell.length_c   1.000
_cell.angle_alpha   90.00
_cell.angle_beta   90.00
_cell.angle_gamma   90.00
#
_symmetry.space_group_name_H-M   'P 1'
#
loop_
_entity.id
_entity.type
_entity.pdbx_description
1 polymer ?
#
loop_
_entity_poly.entity_id
_entity_poly.type
_entity_poly.pdbx_seq_one_letter_code
_entity_poly.pdbx_strand_id
1 'polypeptide(L)'
;MKKVIIAAIFLGSGFLAQAQEVGLQLYSLRNQFKMDVSNTLGLINEWGITKIEGGETYDLPIEEFKALLAENDLDVVSVGAGFGDLENDVEKVIKNAKDFGAKYVMCAWVPHDDNNWALKETKHATEVFNKAGKILKENGLVLAYHPHGYEFRPYKNGTLFDYMAKNATHFTFELDVFWAQHGGADPLALMKKYPKKITLLHLKDMEKGIEGNNTGHEEDDTNVVLGTGQIDIAGVVAEAKKLGIEYMFIEDESKNVVTQVPKSLVYLSQLEE
;
A
#
# COMPACT_ATOMS: atom_id res chain seq x y z
N MET A 1 -20.13 -15.08 62.23
CA MET A 1 -19.56 -15.60 60.97
C MET A 1 -19.82 -14.52 59.87
N LYS A 2 -18.76 -13.79 59.50
CA LYS A 2 -18.85 -12.74 58.46
C LYS A 2 -18.55 -13.36 57.09
N LYS A 3 -19.52 -13.34 56.18
CA LYS A 3 -19.34 -13.79 54.80
C LYS A 3 -18.63 -12.69 54.01
N VAL A 4 -17.43 -12.98 53.54
CA VAL A 4 -16.68 -12.14 52.62
C VAL A 4 -17.14 -12.51 51.19
N ILE A 5 -17.77 -11.57 50.50
CA ILE A 5 -18.12 -11.69 49.09
C ILE A 5 -16.95 -11.13 48.29
N ILE A 6 -16.21 -12.00 47.61
CA ILE A 6 -15.17 -11.59 46.65
C ILE A 6 -15.86 -11.34 45.32
N ALA A 7 -15.96 -10.07 44.95
CA ALA A 7 -16.39 -9.68 43.60
C ALA A 7 -15.19 -9.82 42.66
N ALA A 8 -15.26 -10.81 41.75
CA ALA A 8 -14.31 -10.92 40.66
C ALA A 8 -14.61 -9.87 39.60
N ILE A 9 -13.76 -8.86 39.49
CA ILE A 9 -13.81 -7.87 38.40
C ILE A 9 -13.17 -8.56 37.18
N PHE A 10 -14.02 -8.98 36.23
CA PHE A 10 -13.57 -9.34 34.90
C PHE A 10 -13.18 -8.07 34.15
N LEU A 11 -11.89 -7.78 34.10
CA LEU A 11 -11.33 -6.83 33.13
C LEU A 11 -11.39 -7.50 31.73
N GLY A 12 -12.49 -7.30 31.04
CA GLY A 12 -12.59 -7.59 29.63
C GLY A 12 -11.64 -6.64 28.88
N SER A 13 -10.49 -7.14 28.44
CA SER A 13 -9.67 -6.48 27.43
C SER A 13 -10.47 -6.50 26.12
N GLY A 14 -11.28 -5.49 25.91
CA GLY A 14 -11.86 -5.21 24.60
C GLY A 14 -10.71 -4.91 23.65
N PHE A 15 -10.44 -5.81 22.73
CA PHE A 15 -9.72 -5.45 21.51
C PHE A 15 -10.59 -4.41 20.82
N LEU A 16 -10.21 -3.15 20.90
CA LEU A 16 -10.72 -2.14 20.00
C LEU A 16 -10.24 -2.58 18.61
N ALA A 17 -11.15 -3.09 17.79
CA ALA A 17 -10.88 -3.29 16.38
C ALA A 17 -10.53 -1.89 15.85
N GLN A 18 -9.29 -1.70 15.42
CA GLN A 18 -8.86 -0.47 14.79
C GLN A 18 -9.66 -0.33 13.50
N ALA A 19 -10.33 0.81 13.31
CA ALA A 19 -11.06 1.06 12.09
C ALA A 19 -10.08 1.05 10.92
N GLN A 20 -10.48 0.46 9.81
CA GLN A 20 -9.72 0.55 8.58
C GLN A 20 -9.77 1.99 8.07
N GLU A 21 -8.64 2.50 7.62
CA GLU A 21 -8.56 3.82 7.02
C GLU A 21 -8.26 3.70 5.52
N VAL A 22 -9.10 4.39 4.73
CA VAL A 22 -8.87 4.51 3.29
C VAL A 22 -8.10 5.79 3.03
N GLY A 23 -6.95 5.65 2.40
CA GLY A 23 -6.08 6.74 1.99
C GLY A 23 -5.96 6.85 0.48
N LEU A 24 -5.03 7.70 0.03
CA LEU A 24 -4.69 7.89 -1.38
C LEU A 24 -3.20 7.73 -1.60
N GLN A 25 -2.81 6.94 -2.61
CA GLN A 25 -1.46 6.96 -3.16
C GLN A 25 -1.30 8.21 -4.04
N LEU A 26 -0.38 9.11 -3.66
CA LEU A 26 -0.22 10.41 -4.32
C LEU A 26 0.24 10.32 -5.79
N TYR A 27 0.83 9.20 -6.19
CA TYR A 27 1.17 8.96 -7.59
C TYR A 27 -0.06 9.00 -8.52
N SER A 28 -1.24 8.70 -8.00
CA SER A 28 -2.52 8.87 -8.69
C SER A 28 -2.70 10.29 -9.24
N LEU A 29 -2.24 11.29 -8.50
CA LEU A 29 -2.35 12.71 -8.85
C LEU A 29 -1.04 13.31 -9.39
N ARG A 30 -0.10 12.48 -9.87
CA ARG A 30 1.21 12.91 -10.38
C ARG A 30 1.15 14.03 -11.43
N ASN A 31 0.07 14.08 -12.23
CA ASN A 31 -0.12 15.12 -13.24
C ASN A 31 -0.66 16.42 -12.64
N GLN A 32 -1.54 16.34 -11.63
CA GLN A 32 -2.08 17.48 -10.90
C GLN A 32 -0.99 18.15 -10.06
N PHE A 33 -0.16 17.37 -9.37
CA PHE A 33 0.99 17.89 -8.61
C PHE A 33 1.99 18.66 -9.48
N LYS A 34 2.21 18.25 -10.73
CA LYS A 34 3.04 19.01 -11.69
C LYS A 34 2.46 20.38 -12.03
N MET A 35 1.15 20.57 -11.89
CA MET A 35 0.48 21.82 -12.21
C MET A 35 0.42 22.74 -10.99
N ASP A 36 -0.03 22.24 -9.84
CA ASP A 36 -0.21 23.02 -8.62
C ASP A 36 -0.28 22.11 -7.39
N VAL A 37 0.74 22.16 -6.55
CA VAL A 37 0.84 21.33 -5.34
C VAL A 37 -0.24 21.69 -4.32
N SER A 38 -0.43 22.99 -4.04
CA SER A 38 -1.38 23.45 -3.03
C SER A 38 -2.82 23.09 -3.40
N ASN A 39 -3.23 23.38 -4.63
CA ASN A 39 -4.56 23.03 -5.10
C ASN A 39 -4.79 21.51 -5.15
N THR A 40 -3.76 20.72 -5.43
CA THR A 40 -3.88 19.26 -5.45
C THR A 40 -4.08 18.69 -4.04
N LEU A 41 -3.36 19.20 -3.04
CA LEU A 41 -3.58 18.81 -1.64
C LEU A 41 -4.97 19.25 -1.15
N GLY A 42 -5.42 20.46 -1.52
CA GLY A 42 -6.78 20.93 -1.24
C GLY A 42 -7.86 20.01 -1.84
N LEU A 43 -7.66 19.54 -3.06
CA LEU A 43 -8.57 18.59 -3.72
C LEU A 43 -8.68 17.26 -2.95
N ILE A 44 -7.58 16.73 -2.43
CA ILE A 44 -7.57 15.50 -1.62
C ILE A 44 -8.39 15.70 -0.33
N ASN A 45 -8.21 16.85 0.34
CA ASN A 45 -8.99 17.20 1.52
C ASN A 45 -10.50 17.36 1.19
N GLU A 46 -10.85 18.00 0.07
CA GLU A 46 -12.25 18.10 -0.40
C GLU A 46 -12.92 16.75 -0.58
N TRP A 47 -12.17 15.71 -0.90
CA TRP A 47 -12.67 14.32 -0.99
C TRP A 47 -12.84 13.65 0.37
N GLY A 48 -12.44 14.32 1.45
CA GLY A 48 -12.51 13.77 2.81
C GLY A 48 -11.40 12.76 3.15
N ILE A 49 -10.37 12.68 2.32
CA ILE A 49 -9.19 11.84 2.58
C ILE A 49 -8.26 12.58 3.53
N THR A 50 -7.80 11.88 4.58
CA THR A 50 -6.85 12.41 5.57
C THR A 50 -5.55 11.61 5.63
N LYS A 51 -5.49 10.43 5.05
CA LYS A 51 -4.30 9.56 5.03
C LYS A 51 -3.77 9.44 3.61
N ILE A 52 -2.46 9.63 3.48
CA ILE A 52 -1.81 9.58 2.17
C ILE A 52 -0.54 8.72 2.21
N GLU A 53 -0.24 8.15 1.07
CA GLU A 53 1.05 7.54 0.77
C GLU A 53 1.78 8.41 -0.25
N GLY A 54 3.04 8.79 0.07
CA GLY A 54 3.82 9.70 -0.77
C GLY A 54 5.24 9.90 -0.26
N GLY A 55 5.57 11.12 0.19
CA GLY A 55 6.89 11.45 0.74
C GLY A 55 7.81 12.21 -0.22
N GLU A 56 7.29 12.60 -1.40
CA GLU A 56 7.90 13.60 -2.28
C GLU A 56 7.37 14.98 -1.91
N THR A 57 8.20 16.02 -2.10
CA THR A 57 7.81 17.40 -1.81
C THR A 57 7.48 18.22 -3.06
N TYR A 58 7.59 17.60 -4.24
CA TYR A 58 7.33 18.24 -5.54
C TYR A 58 8.12 19.55 -5.72
N ASP A 59 9.42 19.50 -5.43
CA ASP A 59 10.37 20.61 -5.47
C ASP A 59 10.13 21.73 -4.44
N LEU A 60 9.15 21.61 -3.54
CA LEU A 60 8.98 22.56 -2.44
C LEU A 60 9.99 22.28 -1.31
N PRO A 61 10.40 23.33 -0.55
CA PRO A 61 11.05 23.12 0.73
C PRO A 61 10.19 22.25 1.65
N ILE A 62 10.82 21.33 2.37
CA ILE A 62 10.07 20.33 3.18
C ILE A 62 9.15 20.98 4.22
N GLU A 63 9.56 22.08 4.84
CA GLU A 63 8.71 22.76 5.84
C GLU A 63 7.50 23.45 5.20
N GLU A 64 7.64 23.92 3.95
CA GLU A 64 6.53 24.48 3.19
C GLU A 64 5.53 23.38 2.82
N PHE A 65 6.01 22.24 2.31
CA PHE A 65 5.15 21.10 1.99
C PHE A 65 4.43 20.57 3.23
N LYS A 66 5.11 20.46 4.37
CA LYS A 66 4.50 20.04 5.64
C LYS A 66 3.44 21.05 6.13
N ALA A 67 3.66 22.33 5.91
CA ALA A 67 2.63 23.35 6.23
C ALA A 67 1.38 23.15 5.38
N LEU A 68 1.54 22.90 4.06
CA LEU A 68 0.42 22.58 3.17
C LEU A 68 -0.32 21.29 3.57
N LEU A 69 0.42 20.25 3.99
CA LEU A 69 -0.20 19.02 4.52
C LEU A 69 -1.05 19.33 5.75
N ALA A 70 -0.52 20.13 6.70
CA ALA A 70 -1.24 20.48 7.91
C ALA A 70 -2.46 21.38 7.63
N GLU A 71 -2.38 22.31 6.67
CA GLU A 71 -3.51 23.14 6.23
C GLU A 71 -4.66 22.29 5.64
N ASN A 72 -4.33 21.15 5.08
CA ASN A 72 -5.28 20.25 4.42
C ASN A 72 -5.61 19.00 5.26
N ASP A 73 -5.22 18.95 6.53
CA ASP A 73 -5.47 17.81 7.45
C ASP A 73 -5.00 16.46 6.89
N LEU A 74 -3.83 16.46 6.26
CA LEU A 74 -3.25 15.28 5.61
C LEU A 74 -2.07 14.71 6.40
N ASP A 75 -2.16 13.43 6.75
CA ASP A 75 -1.09 12.67 7.39
C ASP A 75 -0.41 11.74 6.38
N VAL A 76 0.90 11.83 6.27
CA VAL A 76 1.70 10.88 5.48
C VAL A 76 1.92 9.62 6.32
N VAL A 77 1.23 8.54 5.96
CA VAL A 77 1.30 7.25 6.69
C VAL A 77 2.43 6.39 6.17
N SER A 78 2.70 6.47 4.88
CA SER A 78 3.71 5.70 4.15
C SER A 78 4.50 6.62 3.22
N VAL A 79 5.80 6.42 3.15
CA VAL A 79 6.68 7.14 2.22
C VAL A 79 7.28 6.19 1.20
N GLY A 80 7.39 6.64 -0.05
CA GLY A 80 8.09 5.93 -1.10
C GLY A 80 9.61 5.88 -0.86
N ALA A 81 10.24 4.75 -1.19
CA ALA A 81 11.69 4.60 -1.17
C ALA A 81 12.20 3.92 -2.44
N GLY A 82 13.24 4.46 -3.05
CA GLY A 82 13.93 3.82 -4.15
C GLY A 82 14.70 2.58 -3.70
N PHE A 83 14.71 1.53 -4.53
CA PHE A 83 15.45 0.30 -4.23
C PHE A 83 16.94 0.56 -3.97
N GLY A 84 17.56 1.47 -4.76
CA GLY A 84 18.95 1.84 -4.60
C GLY A 84 19.26 2.50 -3.24
N ASP A 85 18.34 3.31 -2.71
CA ASP A 85 18.49 3.91 -1.38
C ASP A 85 18.35 2.83 -0.29
N LEU A 86 17.42 1.89 -0.43
CA LEU A 86 17.30 0.74 0.49
C LEU A 86 18.54 -0.16 0.49
N GLU A 87 19.20 -0.30 -0.65
CA GLU A 87 20.40 -1.12 -0.77
C GLU A 87 21.64 -0.42 -0.22
N ASN A 88 21.80 0.90 -0.46
CA ASN A 88 23.07 1.61 -0.28
C ASN A 88 23.03 2.74 0.74
N ASP A 89 21.85 3.33 1.03
CA ASP A 89 21.70 4.51 1.91
C ASP A 89 20.36 4.48 2.66
N VAL A 90 20.18 3.49 3.50
CA VAL A 90 18.94 3.33 4.28
C VAL A 90 18.70 4.48 5.26
N GLU A 91 19.75 5.21 5.67
CA GLU A 91 19.64 6.37 6.57
C GLU A 91 18.88 7.53 5.91
N LYS A 92 19.03 7.72 4.60
CA LYS A 92 18.25 8.70 3.83
C LYS A 92 16.76 8.34 3.87
N VAL A 93 16.43 7.05 3.75
CA VAL A 93 15.05 6.56 3.81
C VAL A 93 14.46 6.77 5.22
N ILE A 94 15.22 6.44 6.26
CA ILE A 94 14.82 6.67 7.66
C ILE A 94 14.55 8.15 7.92
N LYS A 95 15.45 9.02 7.43
CA LYS A 95 15.29 10.47 7.58
C LYS A 95 13.99 10.93 6.93
N ASN A 96 13.73 10.54 5.69
CA ASN A 96 12.51 10.92 4.97
C ASN A 96 11.25 10.46 5.73
N ALA A 97 11.19 9.20 6.15
CA ALA A 97 10.05 8.68 6.91
C ALA A 97 9.83 9.44 8.23
N LYS A 98 10.91 9.77 8.95
CA LYS A 98 10.83 10.54 10.20
C LYS A 98 10.43 12.00 9.99
N ASP A 99 10.89 12.62 8.91
CA ASP A 99 10.54 14.00 8.57
C ASP A 99 9.03 14.17 8.35
N PHE A 100 8.38 13.13 7.81
CA PHE A 100 6.93 13.09 7.60
C PHE A 100 6.15 12.42 8.75
N GLY A 101 6.81 11.81 9.72
CA GLY A 101 6.15 11.04 10.78
C GLY A 101 5.52 9.73 10.29
N ALA A 102 5.93 9.24 9.14
CA ALA A 102 5.40 8.03 8.53
C ALA A 102 5.75 6.77 9.34
N LYS A 103 4.85 5.80 9.32
CA LYS A 103 5.02 4.47 9.94
C LYS A 103 5.58 3.46 8.95
N TYR A 104 5.23 3.60 7.68
CA TYR A 104 5.60 2.67 6.62
C TYR A 104 6.57 3.31 5.63
N VAL A 105 7.36 2.44 5.04
CA VAL A 105 8.23 2.74 3.90
C VAL A 105 7.88 1.77 2.80
N MET A 106 7.41 2.27 1.67
CA MET A 106 7.01 1.46 0.53
C MET A 106 8.08 1.51 -0.57
N CYS A 107 8.40 0.35 -1.15
CA CYS A 107 9.20 0.27 -2.37
C CYS A 107 8.37 -0.39 -3.46
N ALA A 108 8.12 0.35 -4.54
CA ALA A 108 7.31 -0.13 -5.66
C ALA A 108 8.15 -0.73 -6.82
N TRP A 109 9.41 -0.38 -6.91
CA TRP A 109 10.21 -0.74 -8.07
C TRP A 109 11.57 -1.30 -7.69
N VAL A 110 11.89 -2.47 -8.27
CA VAL A 110 13.23 -3.07 -8.21
C VAL A 110 13.82 -3.01 -9.61
N PRO A 111 15.02 -2.45 -9.80
CA PRO A 111 15.65 -2.39 -11.12
C PRO A 111 15.83 -3.79 -11.75
N HIS A 112 15.33 -3.97 -12.96
CA HIS A 112 15.51 -5.17 -13.76
C HIS A 112 15.38 -4.81 -15.25
N ASP A 113 15.90 -5.67 -16.11
CA ASP A 113 15.70 -5.53 -17.55
C ASP A 113 14.26 -5.90 -17.91
N ASP A 114 13.65 -5.18 -18.84
CA ASP A 114 12.29 -5.42 -19.31
C ASP A 114 11.99 -6.91 -19.47
N ASN A 115 10.89 -7.37 -18.92
CA ASN A 115 10.42 -8.75 -18.93
C ASN A 115 11.42 -9.82 -18.40
N ASN A 116 12.55 -9.42 -17.83
CA ASN A 116 13.59 -10.34 -17.33
C ASN A 116 13.55 -10.55 -15.81
N TRP A 117 12.43 -10.24 -15.14
CA TRP A 117 12.28 -10.60 -13.75
C TRP A 117 12.33 -12.12 -13.58
N ALA A 118 13.30 -12.60 -12.84
CA ALA A 118 13.53 -14.02 -12.60
C ALA A 118 13.98 -14.28 -11.16
N LEU A 119 14.34 -15.52 -10.86
CA LEU A 119 14.76 -15.93 -9.52
C LEU A 119 15.99 -15.16 -9.01
N LYS A 120 16.87 -14.70 -9.88
CA LYS A 120 18.08 -13.94 -9.50
C LYS A 120 17.67 -12.60 -8.92
N GLU A 121 16.84 -11.85 -9.62
CA GLU A 121 16.31 -10.54 -9.21
C GLU A 121 15.46 -10.69 -7.95
N THR A 122 14.59 -11.69 -7.91
CA THR A 122 13.76 -12.05 -6.75
C THR A 122 14.59 -12.29 -5.48
N LYS A 123 15.69 -13.05 -5.59
CA LYS A 123 16.60 -13.32 -4.46
C LYS A 123 17.29 -12.04 -4.00
N HIS A 124 17.85 -11.29 -4.94
CA HIS A 124 18.54 -10.04 -4.64
C HIS A 124 17.61 -9.05 -3.94
N ALA A 125 16.42 -8.83 -4.48
CA ALA A 125 15.43 -7.97 -3.86
C ALA A 125 15.05 -8.44 -2.44
N THR A 126 14.83 -9.75 -2.26
CA THR A 126 14.52 -10.33 -0.94
C THR A 126 15.64 -10.10 0.08
N GLU A 127 16.90 -10.23 -0.33
CA GLU A 127 18.07 -10.00 0.53
C GLU A 127 18.19 -8.51 0.92
N VAL A 128 18.05 -7.60 -0.06
CA VAL A 128 18.08 -6.15 0.19
C VAL A 128 16.95 -5.74 1.13
N PHE A 129 15.71 -6.16 0.85
CA PHE A 129 14.56 -5.83 1.69
C PHE A 129 14.67 -6.39 3.11
N ASN A 130 15.20 -7.59 3.29
CA ASN A 130 15.44 -8.12 4.63
C ASN A 130 16.51 -7.32 5.40
N LYS A 131 17.60 -6.93 4.73
CA LYS A 131 18.66 -6.13 5.34
C LYS A 131 18.16 -4.73 5.70
N ALA A 132 17.57 -4.02 4.75
CA ALA A 132 17.02 -2.67 4.95
C ALA A 132 15.86 -2.70 5.98
N GLY A 133 14.92 -3.64 5.84
CA GLY A 133 13.78 -3.77 6.72
C GLY A 133 14.16 -4.05 8.18
N LYS A 134 15.29 -4.77 8.42
CA LYS A 134 15.82 -4.93 9.76
C LYS A 134 16.24 -3.58 10.37
N ILE A 135 16.98 -2.77 9.63
CA ILE A 135 17.44 -1.45 10.08
C ILE A 135 16.25 -0.50 10.26
N LEU A 136 15.30 -0.49 9.31
CA LEU A 136 14.08 0.29 9.41
C LEU A 136 13.26 -0.08 10.66
N LYS A 137 13.12 -1.37 10.96
CA LYS A 137 12.43 -1.86 12.17
C LYS A 137 13.10 -1.40 13.46
N GLU A 138 14.44 -1.37 13.53
CA GLU A 138 15.19 -0.84 14.66
C GLU A 138 14.94 0.66 14.87
N ASN A 139 14.46 1.36 13.83
CA ASN A 139 14.04 2.77 13.84
C ASN A 139 12.51 2.96 13.98
N GLY A 140 11.74 1.89 14.26
CA GLY A 140 10.29 1.96 14.45
C GLY A 140 9.48 1.98 13.15
N LEU A 141 10.11 1.70 12.00
CA LEU A 141 9.51 1.73 10.66
C LEU A 141 9.24 0.31 10.13
N VAL A 142 8.26 0.19 9.25
CA VAL A 142 7.90 -1.07 8.58
C VAL A 142 8.16 -0.91 7.08
N LEU A 143 9.01 -1.79 6.52
CA LEU A 143 9.20 -1.86 5.07
C LEU A 143 8.11 -2.71 4.43
N ALA A 144 7.44 -2.18 3.42
CA ALA A 144 6.51 -2.88 2.57
C ALA A 144 7.00 -2.88 1.11
N TYR A 145 6.94 -4.02 0.45
CA TYR A 145 7.22 -4.14 -0.98
C TYR A 145 5.91 -4.21 -1.75
N HIS A 146 5.78 -3.38 -2.77
CA HIS A 146 4.64 -3.33 -3.69
C HIS A 146 4.98 -4.11 -4.97
N PRO A 147 4.43 -5.32 -5.21
CA PRO A 147 4.66 -6.11 -6.40
C PRO A 147 3.83 -5.62 -7.59
N HIS A 148 4.40 -5.74 -8.81
CA HIS A 148 3.80 -5.27 -10.07
C HIS A 148 3.33 -6.37 -11.04
N GLY A 149 3.23 -7.63 -10.59
CA GLY A 149 2.72 -8.71 -11.42
C GLY A 149 3.78 -9.67 -11.95
N TYR A 150 4.98 -9.20 -12.27
CA TYR A 150 6.07 -10.09 -12.72
C TYR A 150 6.56 -11.04 -11.62
N GLU A 151 6.29 -10.77 -10.35
CA GLU A 151 6.55 -11.66 -9.23
C GLU A 151 5.65 -12.89 -9.21
N PHE A 152 4.52 -12.84 -9.90
CA PHE A 152 3.60 -13.99 -9.99
C PHE A 152 4.01 -14.99 -11.08
N ARG A 153 5.14 -14.79 -11.76
CA ARG A 153 5.72 -15.78 -12.68
C ARG A 153 5.94 -17.11 -11.98
N PRO A 154 5.67 -18.24 -12.67
CA PRO A 154 5.80 -19.57 -12.09
C PRO A 154 7.22 -19.87 -11.58
N TYR A 155 7.31 -20.43 -10.37
CA TYR A 155 8.55 -20.91 -9.79
C TYR A 155 8.28 -22.14 -8.92
N LYS A 156 8.86 -23.30 -9.29
CA LYS A 156 8.61 -24.60 -8.62
C LYS A 156 7.09 -24.88 -8.51
N ASN A 157 6.61 -25.14 -7.30
CA ASN A 157 5.20 -25.40 -7.01
C ASN A 157 4.43 -24.14 -6.62
N GLY A 158 4.81 -22.98 -7.10
CA GLY A 158 4.20 -21.68 -6.80
C GLY A 158 4.75 -20.61 -7.73
N THR A 159 4.99 -19.43 -7.19
CA THR A 159 5.45 -18.24 -7.91
C THR A 159 6.74 -17.66 -7.30
N LEU A 160 7.34 -16.69 -7.98
CA LEU A 160 8.44 -15.92 -7.41
C LEU A 160 7.97 -15.10 -6.21
N PHE A 161 6.71 -14.61 -6.20
CA PHE A 161 6.10 -13.99 -5.03
C PHE A 161 6.06 -14.95 -3.84
N ASP A 162 5.70 -16.21 -4.07
CA ASP A 162 5.73 -17.24 -3.01
C ASP A 162 7.13 -17.43 -2.43
N TYR A 163 8.16 -17.32 -3.28
CA TYR A 163 9.55 -17.34 -2.81
C TYR A 163 9.83 -16.15 -1.89
N MET A 164 9.49 -14.92 -2.32
CA MET A 164 9.68 -13.71 -1.51
C MET A 164 8.93 -13.80 -0.19
N ALA A 165 7.64 -14.13 -0.22
CA ALA A 165 6.78 -14.19 0.96
C ALA A 165 7.27 -15.20 2.01
N LYS A 166 7.81 -16.35 1.59
CA LYS A 166 8.40 -17.36 2.47
C LYS A 166 9.74 -16.93 3.07
N ASN A 167 10.49 -16.07 2.38
CA ASN A 167 11.82 -15.61 2.80
C ASN A 167 11.80 -14.18 3.36
N ALA A 168 10.67 -13.49 3.37
CA ALA A 168 10.50 -12.18 3.98
C ALA A 168 10.54 -12.32 5.51
N THR A 169 11.63 -11.88 6.15
CA THR A 169 11.82 -11.94 7.61
C THR A 169 11.72 -10.57 8.28
N HIS A 170 12.02 -9.49 7.53
CA HIS A 170 12.06 -8.13 8.06
C HIS A 170 11.33 -7.12 7.15
N PHE A 171 10.58 -7.59 6.18
CA PHE A 171 9.70 -6.75 5.38
C PHE A 171 8.34 -7.42 5.18
N THR A 172 7.36 -6.66 4.77
CA THR A 172 5.99 -7.05 4.47
C THR A 172 5.66 -6.70 3.02
N PHE A 173 4.41 -6.87 2.62
CA PHE A 173 3.94 -6.50 1.30
C PHE A 173 2.82 -5.48 1.42
N GLU A 174 2.83 -4.53 0.52
CA GLU A 174 1.69 -3.75 0.11
C GLU A 174 1.13 -4.39 -1.15
N LEU A 175 0.03 -5.12 -1.00
CA LEU A 175 -0.54 -5.85 -2.13
C LEU A 175 -1.39 -4.91 -2.97
N ASP A 176 -0.93 -4.62 -4.18
CA ASP A 176 -1.79 -4.05 -5.20
C ASP A 176 -2.67 -5.13 -5.81
N VAL A 177 -3.99 -4.98 -5.66
CA VAL A 177 -4.95 -5.99 -6.09
C VAL A 177 -5.10 -6.05 -7.62
N PHE A 178 -4.86 -4.92 -8.31
CA PHE A 178 -4.81 -4.87 -9.76
C PHE A 178 -3.62 -5.67 -10.30
N TRP A 179 -2.43 -5.32 -9.83
CA TRP A 179 -1.22 -5.98 -10.29
C TRP A 179 -1.16 -7.46 -9.90
N ALA A 180 -1.75 -7.85 -8.76
CA ALA A 180 -1.88 -9.25 -8.41
C ALA A 180 -2.76 -9.99 -9.41
N GLN A 181 -3.96 -9.49 -9.72
CA GLN A 181 -4.87 -10.12 -10.67
C GLN A 181 -4.34 -10.04 -12.10
N HIS A 182 -3.79 -8.90 -12.52
CA HIS A 182 -3.17 -8.75 -13.83
C HIS A 182 -2.00 -9.71 -14.03
N GLY A 183 -1.20 -9.96 -12.99
CA GLY A 183 -0.11 -10.94 -12.97
C GLY A 183 -0.57 -12.40 -12.90
N GLY A 184 -1.87 -12.66 -12.90
CA GLY A 184 -2.47 -14.01 -12.90
C GLY A 184 -2.63 -14.63 -11.50
N ALA A 185 -2.52 -13.85 -10.43
CA ALA A 185 -2.80 -14.32 -9.08
C ALA A 185 -4.18 -13.81 -8.59
N ASP A 186 -4.82 -14.55 -7.68
CA ASP A 186 -6.03 -14.12 -7.00
C ASP A 186 -5.64 -13.33 -5.73
N PRO A 187 -5.95 -12.02 -5.64
CA PRO A 187 -5.62 -11.19 -4.48
C PRO A 187 -6.17 -11.77 -3.16
N LEU A 188 -7.41 -12.25 -3.15
CA LEU A 188 -8.02 -12.85 -1.95
C LEU A 188 -7.33 -14.14 -1.53
N ALA A 189 -6.93 -14.98 -2.50
CA ALA A 189 -6.17 -16.18 -2.20
C ALA A 189 -4.79 -15.84 -1.61
N LEU A 190 -4.12 -14.79 -2.10
CA LEU A 190 -2.84 -14.32 -1.56
C LEU A 190 -3.00 -13.80 -0.13
N MET A 191 -4.01 -12.97 0.14
CA MET A 191 -4.29 -12.45 1.49
C MET A 191 -4.52 -13.59 2.49
N LYS A 192 -5.33 -14.58 2.13
CA LYS A 192 -5.59 -15.77 2.96
C LYS A 192 -4.36 -16.66 3.14
N LYS A 193 -3.50 -16.75 2.12
CA LYS A 193 -2.26 -17.55 2.16
C LYS A 193 -1.17 -16.91 3.00
N TYR A 194 -1.11 -15.58 3.00
CA TYR A 194 -0.05 -14.80 3.66
C TYR A 194 -0.59 -13.73 4.63
N PRO A 195 -1.49 -14.06 5.56
CA PRO A 195 -2.25 -13.10 6.37
C PRO A 195 -1.38 -12.22 7.29
N LYS A 196 -0.13 -12.61 7.54
CA LYS A 196 0.83 -11.85 8.37
C LYS A 196 1.92 -11.15 7.56
N LYS A 197 1.86 -11.29 6.24
CA LYS A 197 2.87 -10.73 5.33
C LYS A 197 2.32 -9.56 4.54
N ILE A 198 1.03 -9.52 4.29
CA ILE A 198 0.35 -8.41 3.62
C ILE A 198 -0.17 -7.48 4.70
N THR A 199 0.34 -6.24 4.74
CA THR A 199 0.06 -5.27 5.81
C THR A 199 -0.54 -3.97 5.30
N LEU A 200 -0.42 -3.71 4.00
CA LEU A 200 -1.01 -2.59 3.28
C LEU A 200 -1.63 -3.09 1.97
N LEU A 201 -2.56 -2.33 1.42
CA LEU A 201 -3.17 -2.62 0.13
C LEU A 201 -3.21 -1.37 -0.75
N HIS A 202 -2.95 -1.54 -2.05
CA HIS A 202 -3.45 -0.65 -3.07
C HIS A 202 -4.78 -1.18 -3.59
N LEU A 203 -5.82 -0.36 -3.46
CA LEU A 203 -7.13 -0.59 -4.06
C LEU A 203 -7.16 0.05 -5.44
N LYS A 204 -7.13 -0.79 -6.46
CA LYS A 204 -7.07 -0.42 -7.86
C LYS A 204 -7.88 -1.43 -8.64
N ASP A 205 -8.91 -0.98 -9.37
CA ASP A 205 -9.80 -1.90 -10.10
C ASP A 205 -9.51 -1.88 -11.59
N MET A 206 -9.73 -2.99 -12.25
CA MET A 206 -9.37 -3.27 -13.63
C MET A 206 -10.62 -3.35 -14.50
N GLU A 207 -10.62 -2.66 -15.63
CA GLU A 207 -11.69 -2.72 -16.61
C GLU A 207 -12.02 -4.17 -17.00
N LYS A 208 -13.31 -4.47 -17.18
CA LYS A 208 -13.78 -5.80 -17.52
C LYS A 208 -13.30 -6.24 -18.90
N GLY A 209 -12.77 -7.46 -18.98
CA GLY A 209 -12.31 -8.05 -20.21
C GLY A 209 -10.82 -7.82 -20.50
N ILE A 210 -10.10 -7.11 -19.65
CA ILE A 210 -8.64 -7.03 -19.73
C ILE A 210 -8.07 -8.41 -19.41
N GLU A 211 -7.30 -8.95 -20.34
CA GLU A 211 -6.51 -10.16 -20.13
C GLU A 211 -5.17 -9.76 -19.52
N GLY A 212 -4.94 -10.19 -18.28
CA GLY A 212 -3.71 -9.89 -17.58
C GLY A 212 -2.50 -10.63 -18.17
N ASN A 213 -1.33 -10.13 -17.82
CA ASN A 213 -0.04 -10.75 -18.12
C ASN A 213 0.93 -10.44 -16.97
N ASN A 214 2.07 -11.10 -16.95
CA ASN A 214 3.05 -10.93 -15.88
C ASN A 214 4.25 -10.05 -16.28
N THR A 215 3.99 -9.00 -17.05
CA THR A 215 5.02 -8.04 -17.48
C THR A 215 5.19 -6.87 -16.52
N GLY A 216 4.16 -6.56 -15.72
CA GLY A 216 4.11 -5.37 -14.87
C GLY A 216 3.82 -4.08 -15.65
N HIS A 217 3.24 -4.21 -16.84
CA HIS A 217 2.84 -3.10 -17.70
C HIS A 217 1.39 -3.27 -18.16
N GLU A 218 0.62 -2.21 -18.05
CA GLU A 218 -0.73 -2.08 -18.58
C GLU A 218 -1.01 -0.60 -18.85
N GLU A 219 -1.97 -0.29 -19.71
CA GLU A 219 -2.39 1.07 -20.00
C GLU A 219 -3.10 1.69 -18.78
N ASP A 220 -2.70 2.89 -18.39
CA ASP A 220 -3.25 3.60 -17.21
C ASP A 220 -4.78 3.73 -17.27
N ASP A 221 -5.35 3.92 -18.49
CA ASP A 221 -6.80 4.11 -18.71
C ASP A 221 -7.62 2.82 -18.48
N THR A 222 -7.00 1.67 -18.23
CA THR A 222 -7.67 0.43 -17.79
C THR A 222 -8.06 0.44 -16.32
N ASN A 223 -7.59 1.45 -15.57
CA ASN A 223 -8.04 1.71 -14.21
C ASN A 223 -9.45 2.31 -14.21
N VAL A 224 -10.34 1.74 -13.44
CA VAL A 224 -11.75 2.15 -13.37
C VAL A 224 -12.18 2.38 -11.92
N VAL A 225 -13.34 3.02 -11.74
CA VAL A 225 -13.95 3.23 -10.43
C VAL A 225 -14.06 1.89 -9.68
N LEU A 226 -13.61 1.85 -8.43
CA LEU A 226 -13.66 0.65 -7.60
C LEU A 226 -15.08 0.04 -7.57
N GLY A 227 -15.15 -1.28 -7.73
CA GLY A 227 -16.39 -2.04 -7.78
C GLY A 227 -17.09 -2.05 -9.15
N THR A 228 -16.57 -1.33 -10.14
CA THR A 228 -17.13 -1.37 -11.51
C THR A 228 -16.35 -2.29 -12.47
N GLY A 229 -15.14 -2.62 -12.08
CA GLY A 229 -14.21 -3.47 -12.84
C GLY A 229 -14.44 -4.97 -12.63
N GLN A 230 -13.37 -5.73 -12.76
CA GLN A 230 -13.40 -7.19 -12.67
C GLN A 230 -12.77 -7.75 -11.39
N ILE A 231 -12.20 -6.90 -10.52
CA ILE A 231 -11.60 -7.32 -9.26
C ILE A 231 -12.67 -7.35 -8.17
N ASP A 232 -12.68 -8.38 -7.33
CA ASP A 232 -13.58 -8.48 -6.17
C ASP A 232 -13.14 -7.54 -5.04
N ILE A 233 -13.30 -6.24 -5.27
CA ILE A 233 -12.94 -5.20 -4.29
C ILE A 233 -13.70 -5.39 -2.97
N ALA A 234 -14.98 -5.75 -3.02
CA ALA A 234 -15.76 -5.97 -1.80
C ALA A 234 -15.20 -7.13 -0.97
N GLY A 235 -14.85 -8.24 -1.62
CA GLY A 235 -14.21 -9.38 -0.97
C GLY A 235 -12.83 -9.01 -0.39
N VAL A 236 -12.04 -8.22 -1.12
CA VAL A 236 -10.73 -7.71 -0.65
C VAL A 236 -10.87 -6.87 0.61
N VAL A 237 -11.78 -5.89 0.62
CA VAL A 237 -12.04 -5.02 1.79
C VAL A 237 -12.53 -5.85 2.98
N ALA A 238 -13.46 -6.78 2.76
CA ALA A 238 -13.93 -7.66 3.82
C ALA A 238 -12.82 -8.55 4.41
N GLU A 239 -11.93 -9.08 3.57
CA GLU A 239 -10.79 -9.88 4.04
C GLU A 239 -9.75 -9.00 4.76
N ALA A 240 -9.46 -7.79 4.27
CA ALA A 240 -8.59 -6.82 4.92
C ALA A 240 -9.07 -6.51 6.35
N LYS A 241 -10.38 -6.35 6.54
CA LYS A 241 -10.99 -6.14 7.86
C LYS A 241 -10.75 -7.32 8.80
N LYS A 242 -10.89 -8.56 8.32
CA LYS A 242 -10.60 -9.77 9.12
C LYS A 242 -9.14 -9.89 9.50
N LEU A 243 -8.24 -9.48 8.61
CA LEU A 243 -6.81 -9.54 8.81
C LEU A 243 -6.27 -8.40 9.67
N GLY A 244 -7.08 -7.37 9.94
CA GLY A 244 -6.68 -6.18 10.68
C GLY A 244 -5.69 -5.30 9.91
N ILE A 245 -5.81 -5.27 8.58
CA ILE A 245 -5.04 -4.32 7.74
C ILE A 245 -5.56 -2.93 8.03
N GLU A 246 -4.66 -2.05 8.51
CA GLU A 246 -5.02 -0.73 9.02
C GLU A 246 -5.28 0.26 7.89
N TYR A 247 -4.43 0.25 6.85
CA TYR A 247 -4.48 1.20 5.75
C TYR A 247 -4.64 0.51 4.40
N MET A 248 -5.52 1.09 3.60
CA MET A 248 -5.72 0.75 2.19
C MET A 248 -5.69 2.05 1.40
N PHE A 249 -4.83 2.15 0.39
CA PHE A 249 -4.72 3.36 -0.43
C PHE A 249 -5.39 3.13 -1.78
N ILE A 250 -6.25 4.06 -2.18
CA ILE A 250 -6.73 4.09 -3.57
C ILE A 250 -5.54 4.49 -4.44
N GLU A 251 -5.30 3.73 -5.51
CA GLU A 251 -4.41 4.10 -6.58
C GLU A 251 -5.16 4.05 -7.91
N ASP A 252 -5.27 5.18 -8.57
CA ASP A 252 -5.92 5.33 -9.87
C ASP A 252 -5.00 6.17 -10.77
N GLU A 253 -4.43 5.54 -11.76
CA GLU A 253 -3.46 6.17 -12.65
C GLU A 253 -4.11 6.74 -13.92
N SER A 254 -5.43 6.53 -14.11
CA SER A 254 -6.13 6.96 -15.31
C SER A 254 -6.16 8.48 -15.46
N LYS A 255 -6.34 8.95 -16.67
CA LYS A 255 -6.59 10.38 -16.94
C LYS A 255 -7.86 10.91 -16.27
N ASN A 256 -8.74 10.03 -15.81
CA ASN A 256 -10.02 10.34 -15.18
C ASN A 256 -9.96 10.33 -13.64
N VAL A 257 -8.78 10.19 -13.03
CA VAL A 257 -8.55 10.05 -11.60
C VAL A 257 -9.36 11.03 -10.75
N VAL A 258 -9.40 12.32 -11.13
CA VAL A 258 -10.13 13.38 -10.39
C VAL A 258 -11.65 13.10 -10.29
N THR A 259 -12.21 12.38 -11.25
CA THR A 259 -13.64 12.00 -11.25
C THR A 259 -13.88 10.58 -10.75
N GLN A 260 -12.89 9.71 -10.81
CA GLN A 260 -13.01 8.32 -10.40
C GLN A 260 -12.79 8.15 -8.89
N VAL A 261 -11.79 8.80 -8.29
CA VAL A 261 -11.50 8.68 -6.86
C VAL A 261 -12.71 9.02 -5.98
N PRO A 262 -13.44 10.14 -6.17
CA PRO A 262 -14.65 10.41 -5.37
C PRO A 262 -15.72 9.33 -5.51
N LYS A 263 -15.89 8.75 -6.69
CA LYS A 263 -16.86 7.66 -6.92
C LYS A 263 -16.41 6.37 -6.24
N SER A 264 -15.12 6.10 -6.23
CA SER A 264 -14.53 4.96 -5.53
C SER A 264 -14.71 5.08 -4.03
N LEU A 265 -14.56 6.28 -3.46
CA LEU A 265 -14.85 6.55 -2.04
C LEU A 265 -16.34 6.31 -1.71
N VAL A 266 -17.26 6.76 -2.57
CA VAL A 266 -18.70 6.48 -2.39
C VAL A 266 -18.98 4.97 -2.42
N TYR A 267 -18.35 4.23 -3.32
CA TYR A 267 -18.49 2.78 -3.35
C TYR A 267 -17.96 2.13 -2.06
N LEU A 268 -16.77 2.52 -1.60
CA LEU A 268 -16.17 1.96 -0.38
C LEU A 268 -17.02 2.27 0.87
N SER A 269 -17.60 3.47 0.98
CA SER A 269 -18.48 3.82 2.10
C SER A 269 -19.72 2.93 2.19
N GLN A 270 -20.24 2.43 1.06
CA GLN A 270 -21.36 1.49 1.03
C GLN A 270 -21.00 0.07 1.50
N LEU A 271 -19.70 -0.28 1.55
CA LEU A 271 -19.25 -1.58 2.07
C LEU A 271 -19.12 -1.59 3.59
N GLU A 272 -19.18 -0.44 4.24
CA GLU A 272 -19.10 -0.31 5.70
C GLU A 272 -20.48 -0.41 6.38
N GLU A 273 -21.56 -0.23 5.63
CA GLU A 273 -22.95 -0.36 6.09
C GLU A 273 -23.37 -1.84 6.18
#